data_e58accefe1fbf4817b7cc463e9a590cb
#
_entry.id   e58accefe1fbf4817b7cc463e9a590cb
#
_cell.length_a   1.000
_cell.length_b   1.000
_cell.length_c   1.000
_cell.angle_alpha   90.00
_cell.angle_beta   90.00
_cell.angle_gamma   90.00
#
_symmetry.space_group_name_H-M   'P 1'
#
loop_
_entity.id
_entity.type
_entity.pdbx_description
1 polymer ?
#
loop_
_entity_poly.entity_id
_entity_poly.type
_entity_poly.pdbx_seq_one_letter_code
_entity_poly.pdbx_strand_id
1 'polypeptide(L)'
;MNELDRETQERAASDLRARIESSPKLPFTSVHFAAQPPAVGWESGAVSGIALDREGRIYEIQRSDKADPVLVLDSEGKVLRSWGRGEFNIPHSIGIDPSGNVWTVDAGSSVIIKYSPLGEKLMTITVGERPDNGSPFDGTTDIAFGPNGRLYITDGYGNARILEYTPDGKRVKQWGKPGTGPGEFSLPHAIQIDEKGTVYVADRENGRIEKFDLDGNFLGEIPHLGRVYSLKLVGGVLWSGMQSFDRPPGSAGWVVKFDCETGRILGHLDVPEARGLHSVEQVASGEPLTTLGNELLWFKAK
;
A
#
# COMPACT_ATOMS: atom_id res chain seq x y z
N MET A 1 -20.07 2.19 5.57
CA MET A 1 -18.88 2.67 6.31
C MET A 1 -19.20 4.07 6.79
N ASN A 2 -18.89 4.39 8.06
CA ASN A 2 -19.00 5.77 8.54
C ASN A 2 -17.81 6.54 7.99
N GLU A 3 -18.08 7.41 7.03
CA GLU A 3 -17.08 8.36 6.51
C GLU A 3 -17.08 9.61 7.40
N LEU A 4 -15.96 10.32 7.44
CA LEU A 4 -15.89 11.66 8.03
C LEU A 4 -16.95 12.56 7.39
N ASP A 5 -17.59 13.39 8.18
CA ASP A 5 -18.49 14.40 7.63
C ASP A 5 -17.72 15.41 6.75
N ARG A 6 -18.48 16.12 5.91
CA ARG A 6 -17.91 17.02 4.91
C ARG A 6 -17.05 18.14 5.51
N GLU A 7 -17.47 18.70 6.64
CA GLU A 7 -16.71 19.78 7.31
C GLU A 7 -15.36 19.28 7.81
N THR A 8 -15.34 18.08 8.40
CA THR A 8 -14.12 17.43 8.86
C THR A 8 -13.18 17.09 7.71
N GLN A 9 -13.71 16.62 6.57
CA GLN A 9 -12.91 16.38 5.36
C GLN A 9 -12.32 17.66 4.78
N GLU A 10 -13.08 18.76 4.70
CA GLU A 10 -12.62 20.07 4.22
C GLU A 10 -11.53 20.63 5.14
N ARG A 11 -11.67 20.47 6.45
CA ARG A 11 -10.63 20.85 7.43
C ARG A 11 -9.36 20.02 7.24
N ALA A 12 -9.47 18.71 7.18
CA ALA A 12 -8.33 17.82 6.96
C ALA A 12 -7.61 18.15 5.64
N ALA A 13 -8.34 18.46 4.58
CA ALA A 13 -7.77 18.88 3.30
C ALA A 13 -7.00 20.20 3.40
N SER A 14 -7.55 21.19 4.13
CA SER A 14 -6.89 22.49 4.36
C SER A 14 -5.61 22.33 5.18
N ASP A 15 -5.69 21.58 6.29
CA ASP A 15 -4.55 21.32 7.16
C ASP A 15 -3.44 20.57 6.43
N LEU A 16 -3.79 19.56 5.64
CA LEU A 16 -2.82 18.83 4.82
C LEU A 16 -2.08 19.74 3.86
N ARG A 17 -2.81 20.59 3.09
CA ARG A 17 -2.17 21.53 2.15
C ARG A 17 -1.21 22.47 2.86
N ALA A 18 -1.63 23.09 3.95
CA ALA A 18 -0.78 24.01 4.73
C ALA A 18 0.50 23.31 5.23
N ARG A 19 0.39 22.05 5.69
CA ARG A 19 1.54 21.23 6.13
C ARG A 19 2.45 20.87 4.97
N ILE A 20 1.91 20.51 3.80
CA ILE A 20 2.68 20.20 2.59
C ILE A 20 3.41 21.47 2.11
N GLU A 21 2.71 22.58 1.96
CA GLU A 21 3.30 23.86 1.48
C GLU A 21 4.40 24.40 2.41
N SER A 22 4.29 24.15 3.71
CA SER A 22 5.32 24.52 4.70
C SER A 22 6.49 23.54 4.79
N SER A 23 6.38 22.36 4.19
CA SER A 23 7.41 21.33 4.24
C SER A 23 8.43 21.46 3.10
N PRO A 24 9.67 20.96 3.27
CA PRO A 24 10.66 21.00 2.20
C PRO A 24 10.22 20.18 0.97
N LYS A 25 10.40 20.77 -0.22
CA LYS A 25 10.33 19.99 -1.46
C LYS A 25 11.60 19.15 -1.59
N LEU A 26 11.43 17.82 -1.71
CA LEU A 26 12.57 16.92 -1.75
C LEU A 26 13.34 17.05 -3.09
N PRO A 27 14.69 16.89 -3.10
CA PRO A 27 15.53 17.18 -4.24
C PRO A 27 15.58 16.02 -5.25
N PHE A 28 14.40 15.58 -5.71
CA PHE A 28 14.28 14.53 -6.72
C PHE A 28 13.58 15.05 -7.97
N THR A 29 13.84 14.37 -9.10
CA THR A 29 13.14 14.58 -10.37
C THR A 29 12.39 13.31 -10.74
N SER A 30 11.11 13.43 -11.10
CA SER A 30 10.29 12.30 -11.50
C SER A 30 10.65 11.80 -12.90
N VAL A 31 10.71 10.48 -13.05
CA VAL A 31 10.90 9.78 -14.32
C VAL A 31 9.83 8.70 -14.43
N HIS A 32 9.16 8.65 -15.57
CA HIS A 32 8.21 7.59 -15.87
C HIS A 32 8.97 6.27 -16.10
N PHE A 33 8.50 5.21 -15.46
CA PHE A 33 9.08 3.88 -15.53
C PHE A 33 7.97 2.87 -15.77
N ALA A 34 8.05 2.14 -16.86
CA ALA A 34 7.06 1.15 -17.24
C ALA A 34 7.70 -0.21 -17.57
N ALA A 35 6.96 -1.28 -17.32
CA ALA A 35 7.35 -2.60 -17.77
C ALA A 35 7.44 -2.65 -19.30
N GLN A 36 8.58 -3.15 -19.82
CA GLN A 36 8.81 -3.26 -21.26
C GLN A 36 8.07 -4.49 -21.80
N PRO A 37 7.23 -4.34 -22.87
CA PRO A 37 6.51 -5.45 -23.46
C PRO A 37 7.44 -6.58 -23.93
N PRO A 38 7.34 -7.80 -23.39
CA PRO A 38 8.17 -8.93 -23.86
C PRO A 38 7.70 -9.51 -25.19
N ALA A 39 6.48 -9.20 -25.63
CA ALA A 39 5.88 -9.72 -26.86
C ALA A 39 4.83 -8.78 -27.47
N VAL A 40 4.51 -8.97 -28.73
CA VAL A 40 3.42 -8.25 -29.43
C VAL A 40 2.08 -8.58 -28.78
N GLY A 41 1.27 -7.54 -28.51
CA GLY A 41 -0.05 -7.66 -27.88
C GLY A 41 -0.02 -7.77 -26.35
N TRP A 42 1.16 -7.74 -25.74
CA TRP A 42 1.31 -7.63 -24.31
C TRP A 42 1.11 -6.17 -23.85
N GLU A 43 0.32 -5.97 -22.81
CA GLU A 43 0.06 -4.65 -22.21
C GLU A 43 -0.09 -4.80 -20.71
N SER A 44 0.69 -4.02 -19.95
CA SER A 44 0.48 -3.85 -18.50
C SER A 44 -0.78 -3.01 -18.26
N GLY A 45 -1.54 -3.37 -17.25
CA GLY A 45 -2.68 -2.61 -16.76
C GLY A 45 -2.33 -1.74 -15.56
N ALA A 46 -3.37 -1.29 -14.85
CA ALA A 46 -3.17 -0.50 -13.63
C ALA A 46 -2.33 -1.28 -12.61
N VAL A 47 -1.17 -0.74 -12.26
CA VAL A 47 -0.29 -1.29 -11.22
C VAL A 47 -0.84 -0.90 -9.87
N SER A 48 -1.25 -1.88 -9.07
CA SER A 48 -1.87 -1.67 -7.77
C SER A 48 -0.92 -1.88 -6.59
N GLY A 49 0.20 -2.56 -6.78
CA GLY A 49 1.20 -2.78 -5.75
C GLY A 49 2.59 -2.97 -6.32
N ILE A 50 3.59 -2.57 -5.56
CA ILE A 50 5.01 -2.81 -5.84
C ILE A 50 5.72 -3.28 -4.58
N ALA A 51 6.75 -4.11 -4.77
CA ALA A 51 7.69 -4.50 -3.74
C ALA A 51 9.09 -4.62 -4.33
N LEU A 52 10.11 -4.43 -3.52
CA LEU A 52 11.51 -4.58 -3.91
C LEU A 52 12.14 -5.74 -3.18
N ASP A 53 12.89 -6.56 -3.90
CA ASP A 53 13.75 -7.56 -3.26
C ASP A 53 15.13 -7.00 -2.91
N ARG A 54 15.96 -7.83 -2.27
CA ARG A 54 17.31 -7.44 -1.82
C ARG A 54 18.28 -7.16 -2.96
N GLU A 55 17.99 -7.68 -4.15
CA GLU A 55 18.76 -7.45 -5.37
C GLU A 55 18.29 -6.21 -6.13
N GLY A 56 17.25 -5.52 -5.63
CA GLY A 56 16.69 -4.32 -6.25
C GLY A 56 15.76 -4.61 -7.43
N ARG A 57 15.32 -5.87 -7.62
CA ARG A 57 14.30 -6.19 -8.62
C ARG A 57 12.95 -5.64 -8.16
N ILE A 58 12.18 -5.12 -9.10
CA ILE A 58 10.87 -4.55 -8.86
C ILE A 58 9.82 -5.62 -9.14
N TYR A 59 9.03 -5.94 -8.14
CA TYR A 59 7.86 -6.80 -8.26
C TYR A 59 6.63 -5.91 -8.37
N GLU A 60 5.88 -6.06 -9.45
CA GLU A 60 4.62 -5.36 -9.67
C GLU A 60 3.45 -6.35 -9.62
N ILE A 61 2.32 -5.89 -9.06
CA ILE A 61 1.04 -6.56 -9.25
C ILE A 61 0.09 -5.62 -10.00
N GLN A 62 -0.49 -6.12 -11.11
CA GLN A 62 -1.22 -5.31 -12.08
C GLN A 62 -2.54 -5.98 -12.53
N ARG A 63 -3.43 -5.23 -13.22
CA ARG A 63 -4.82 -5.59 -13.50
C ARG A 63 -5.17 -5.78 -14.97
N SER A 64 -4.21 -5.98 -15.86
CA SER A 64 -4.50 -6.31 -17.27
C SER A 64 -4.76 -7.80 -17.45
N ASP A 65 -5.64 -8.14 -18.37
CA ASP A 65 -5.82 -9.51 -18.89
C ASP A 65 -4.81 -9.86 -19.99
N LYS A 66 -4.08 -8.87 -20.52
CA LYS A 66 -3.06 -9.04 -21.57
C LYS A 66 -1.66 -9.35 -21.05
N ALA A 67 -1.44 -9.21 -19.74
CA ALA A 67 -0.21 -9.57 -19.04
C ALA A 67 -0.50 -10.46 -17.85
N ASP A 68 0.50 -11.17 -17.34
CA ASP A 68 0.34 -11.89 -16.07
C ASP A 68 0.22 -10.88 -14.92
N PRO A 69 -0.59 -11.17 -13.89
CA PRO A 69 -0.80 -10.25 -12.77
C PRO A 69 0.47 -9.88 -12.02
N VAL A 70 1.41 -10.80 -11.81
CA VAL A 70 2.68 -10.54 -11.13
C VAL A 70 3.79 -10.46 -12.16
N LEU A 71 4.52 -9.34 -12.15
CA LEU A 71 5.69 -9.09 -12.99
C LEU A 71 6.92 -8.88 -12.12
N VAL A 72 8.06 -9.40 -12.53
CA VAL A 72 9.37 -9.12 -11.93
C VAL A 72 10.22 -8.41 -12.96
N LEU A 73 10.64 -7.19 -12.64
CA LEU A 73 11.36 -6.30 -13.52
C LEU A 73 12.79 -6.06 -13.01
N ASP A 74 13.71 -5.81 -13.94
CA ASP A 74 14.98 -5.19 -13.61
C ASP A 74 14.86 -3.65 -13.50
N SER A 75 15.99 -2.98 -13.22
CA SER A 75 16.06 -1.52 -13.08
C SER A 75 15.81 -0.75 -14.39
N GLU A 76 15.72 -1.43 -15.52
CA GLU A 76 15.44 -0.86 -16.84
C GLU A 76 13.99 -1.12 -17.29
N GLY A 77 13.20 -1.87 -16.48
CA GLY A 77 11.82 -2.22 -16.78
C GLY A 77 11.66 -3.48 -17.62
N LYS A 78 12.74 -4.23 -17.89
CA LYS A 78 12.64 -5.49 -18.61
C LYS A 78 11.97 -6.55 -17.75
N VAL A 79 10.97 -7.22 -18.29
CA VAL A 79 10.29 -8.34 -17.62
C VAL A 79 11.23 -9.55 -17.55
N LEU A 80 11.65 -9.90 -16.34
CA LEU A 80 12.52 -11.05 -16.06
C LEU A 80 11.70 -12.35 -15.87
N ARG A 81 10.54 -12.22 -15.24
CA ARG A 81 9.59 -13.31 -14.94
C ARG A 81 8.19 -12.73 -14.77
N SER A 82 7.17 -13.60 -14.97
CA SER A 82 5.78 -13.26 -14.69
C SER A 82 4.98 -14.53 -14.34
N TRP A 83 3.89 -14.37 -13.58
CA TRP A 83 2.97 -15.46 -13.21
C TRP A 83 1.63 -14.97 -12.69
N GLY A 84 0.75 -15.91 -12.30
CA GLY A 84 -0.50 -15.65 -11.59
C GLY A 84 -1.72 -15.51 -12.47
N ARG A 85 -1.62 -15.82 -13.79
CA ARG A 85 -2.76 -15.73 -14.71
C ARG A 85 -3.91 -16.63 -14.22
N GLY A 86 -5.10 -16.00 -14.09
CA GLY A 86 -6.31 -16.68 -13.64
C GLY A 86 -6.40 -16.95 -12.15
N GLU A 87 -5.48 -16.42 -11.34
CA GLU A 87 -5.46 -16.61 -9.89
C GLU A 87 -6.08 -15.48 -9.09
N PHE A 88 -6.40 -14.36 -9.73
CA PHE A 88 -6.90 -13.14 -9.09
C PHE A 88 -8.22 -12.69 -9.70
N ASN A 89 -9.07 -12.13 -8.85
CA ASN A 89 -10.24 -11.35 -9.29
C ASN A 89 -9.88 -9.86 -9.39
N ILE A 90 -9.30 -9.30 -8.32
CA ILE A 90 -8.83 -7.91 -8.28
C ILE A 90 -7.48 -7.89 -7.56
N PRO A 91 -6.37 -8.06 -8.29
CA PRO A 91 -5.02 -7.95 -7.72
C PRO A 91 -4.86 -6.59 -7.03
N HIS A 92 -4.38 -6.54 -5.77
CA HIS A 92 -4.39 -5.30 -5.00
C HIS A 92 -3.04 -4.93 -4.39
N SER A 93 -2.41 -5.82 -3.65
CA SER A 93 -1.12 -5.56 -3.00
C SER A 93 -0.15 -6.71 -3.18
N ILE A 94 1.14 -6.40 -3.05
CA ILE A 94 2.24 -7.34 -3.11
C ILE A 94 3.27 -6.99 -2.05
N GLY A 95 3.80 -7.99 -1.36
CA GLY A 95 4.87 -7.84 -0.36
C GLY A 95 5.89 -8.95 -0.47
N ILE A 96 7.09 -8.72 0.04
CA ILE A 96 8.16 -9.73 0.11
C ILE A 96 8.50 -9.96 1.58
N ASP A 97 8.38 -11.21 2.05
CA ASP A 97 8.71 -11.57 3.41
C ASP A 97 10.24 -11.57 3.66
N PRO A 98 10.71 -11.58 4.92
CA PRO A 98 12.14 -11.59 5.22
C PRO A 98 12.91 -12.78 4.65
N SER A 99 12.22 -13.87 4.26
CA SER A 99 12.78 -15.04 3.60
C SER A 99 12.84 -14.92 2.08
N GLY A 100 12.32 -13.81 1.51
CA GLY A 100 12.28 -13.54 0.07
C GLY A 100 11.08 -14.12 -0.66
N ASN A 101 10.09 -14.70 0.05
CA ASN A 101 8.87 -15.17 -0.60
C ASN A 101 7.95 -13.99 -0.94
N VAL A 102 7.23 -14.12 -2.03
CA VAL A 102 6.32 -13.11 -2.55
C VAL A 102 4.91 -13.39 -2.06
N TRP A 103 4.28 -12.40 -1.48
CA TRP A 103 2.91 -12.46 -1.01
C TRP A 103 2.05 -11.49 -1.79
N THR A 104 0.90 -11.96 -2.25
CA THR A 104 -0.07 -11.15 -3.00
C THR A 104 -1.40 -11.13 -2.30
N VAL A 105 -2.09 -10.01 -2.41
CA VAL A 105 -3.41 -9.79 -1.83
C VAL A 105 -4.40 -9.52 -2.95
N ASP A 106 -5.53 -10.24 -2.95
CA ASP A 106 -6.63 -10.05 -3.89
C ASP A 106 -7.83 -9.41 -3.18
N ALA A 107 -8.16 -8.18 -3.53
CA ALA A 107 -9.27 -7.43 -2.94
C ALA A 107 -10.65 -7.91 -3.43
N GLY A 108 -10.71 -8.64 -4.54
CA GLY A 108 -11.98 -9.14 -5.09
C GLY A 108 -12.38 -10.51 -4.56
N SER A 109 -11.45 -11.29 -4.02
CA SER A 109 -11.73 -12.63 -3.46
C SER A 109 -11.33 -12.79 -2.00
N SER A 110 -10.65 -11.80 -1.41
CA SER A 110 -10.01 -11.88 -0.08
C SER A 110 -9.08 -13.09 0.03
N VAL A 111 -8.37 -13.40 -1.04
CA VAL A 111 -7.37 -14.46 -1.08
C VAL A 111 -5.98 -13.86 -1.02
N ILE A 112 -5.14 -14.45 -0.19
CA ILE A 112 -3.74 -14.10 -0.06
C ILE A 112 -2.94 -15.31 -0.48
N ILE A 113 -2.00 -15.10 -1.42
CA ILE A 113 -1.20 -16.20 -1.96
C ILE A 113 0.27 -15.93 -1.67
N LYS A 114 0.94 -16.96 -1.15
CA LYS A 114 2.40 -17.00 -1.00
C LYS A 114 3.01 -17.72 -2.17
N TYR A 115 4.03 -17.13 -2.78
CA TYR A 115 4.84 -17.74 -3.83
C TYR A 115 6.31 -17.80 -3.40
N SER A 116 7.05 -18.73 -3.98
CA SER A 116 8.51 -18.66 -3.99
C SER A 116 8.99 -17.45 -4.81
N PRO A 117 10.26 -17.02 -4.69
CA PRO A 117 10.83 -15.98 -5.54
C PRO A 117 10.81 -16.31 -7.05
N LEU A 118 10.55 -17.57 -7.39
CA LEU A 118 10.44 -18.07 -8.76
C LEU A 118 9.00 -18.15 -9.28
N GLY A 119 8.00 -17.80 -8.45
CA GLY A 119 6.58 -17.81 -8.81
C GLY A 119 5.86 -19.14 -8.55
N GLU A 120 6.48 -20.09 -7.83
CA GLU A 120 5.81 -21.32 -7.42
C GLU A 120 4.86 -21.04 -6.25
N LYS A 121 3.60 -21.45 -6.38
CA LYS A 121 2.60 -21.26 -5.32
C LYS A 121 2.92 -22.17 -4.13
N LEU A 122 3.16 -21.57 -2.97
CA LEU A 122 3.54 -22.26 -1.73
C LEU A 122 2.37 -22.40 -0.76
N MET A 123 1.47 -21.41 -0.70
CA MET A 123 0.34 -21.38 0.23
C MET A 123 -0.75 -20.44 -0.25
N THR A 124 -1.98 -20.72 0.19
CA THR A 124 -3.13 -19.85 0.00
C THR A 124 -3.86 -19.67 1.33
N ILE A 125 -4.17 -18.42 1.69
CA ILE A 125 -5.02 -18.07 2.82
C ILE A 125 -6.30 -17.47 2.25
N THR A 126 -7.46 -18.04 2.59
CA THR A 126 -8.75 -17.46 2.27
C THR A 126 -9.29 -16.78 3.51
N VAL A 127 -9.45 -15.46 3.45
CA VAL A 127 -10.05 -14.67 4.50
C VAL A 127 -11.57 -14.76 4.35
N GLY A 128 -12.22 -15.30 5.37
CA GLY A 128 -13.68 -15.43 5.41
C GLY A 128 -14.38 -14.15 5.86
N GLU A 129 -15.73 -14.24 5.99
CA GLU A 129 -16.58 -13.19 6.55
C GLU A 129 -16.62 -11.90 5.69
N ARG A 130 -16.61 -12.07 4.36
CA ARG A 130 -16.78 -10.96 3.42
C ARG A 130 -18.22 -10.45 3.49
N PRO A 131 -18.45 -9.15 3.64
CA PRO A 131 -19.79 -8.60 3.51
C PRO A 131 -20.21 -8.57 2.04
N ASP A 132 -21.45 -8.92 1.76
CA ASP A 132 -22.05 -8.64 0.44
C ASP A 132 -22.51 -7.18 0.40
N ASN A 133 -21.61 -6.29 -0.02
CA ASN A 133 -21.87 -4.85 -0.12
C ASN A 133 -22.16 -4.39 -1.56
N GLY A 134 -22.26 -5.34 -2.51
CA GLY A 134 -22.47 -5.05 -3.93
C GLY A 134 -21.28 -4.41 -4.65
N SER A 135 -20.14 -4.24 -3.96
CA SER A 135 -18.89 -3.75 -4.56
C SER A 135 -18.01 -4.92 -5.01
N PRO A 136 -17.33 -4.81 -6.16
CA PRO A 136 -16.31 -5.78 -6.53
C PRO A 136 -15.08 -5.73 -5.61
N PHE A 137 -14.88 -4.59 -4.92
CA PHE A 137 -13.88 -4.41 -3.86
C PHE A 137 -14.57 -4.64 -2.51
N ASP A 138 -14.48 -5.82 -1.97
CA ASP A 138 -15.13 -6.19 -0.71
C ASP A 138 -14.22 -6.99 0.24
N GLY A 139 -12.92 -7.00 -0.03
CA GLY A 139 -11.95 -7.83 0.67
C GLY A 139 -10.76 -7.09 1.27
N THR A 140 -9.69 -7.88 1.42
CA THR A 140 -8.42 -7.45 1.99
C THR A 140 -7.68 -6.45 1.10
N THR A 141 -6.88 -5.58 1.75
CA THR A 141 -6.19 -4.47 1.05
C THR A 141 -4.68 -4.62 1.03
N ASP A 142 -4.04 -4.98 2.16
CA ASP A 142 -2.58 -5.03 2.25
C ASP A 142 -2.10 -6.08 3.26
N ILE A 143 -0.78 -6.38 3.24
CA ILE A 143 -0.11 -7.33 4.12
C ILE A 143 1.22 -6.78 4.62
N ALA A 144 1.50 -6.98 5.92
CA ALA A 144 2.79 -6.70 6.54
C ALA A 144 3.32 -7.90 7.33
N PHE A 145 4.63 -7.92 7.55
CA PHE A 145 5.35 -8.98 8.26
C PHE A 145 5.90 -8.44 9.57
N GLY A 146 5.43 -8.98 10.69
CA GLY A 146 5.88 -8.58 12.01
C GLY A 146 7.24 -9.17 12.40
N PRO A 147 8.01 -8.52 13.29
CA PRO A 147 9.27 -9.06 13.82
C PRO A 147 9.06 -10.35 14.63
N ASN A 148 7.84 -10.64 15.06
CA ASN A 148 7.44 -11.89 15.70
C ASN A 148 7.18 -13.03 14.68
N GLY A 149 7.47 -12.81 13.39
CA GLY A 149 7.27 -13.76 12.31
C GLY A 149 5.81 -13.93 11.86
N ARG A 150 4.87 -13.12 12.38
CA ARG A 150 3.45 -13.19 12.02
C ARG A 150 3.09 -12.28 10.86
N LEU A 151 1.95 -12.57 10.25
CA LEU A 151 1.37 -11.82 9.15
C LEU A 151 0.27 -10.91 9.69
N TYR A 152 0.23 -9.69 9.23
CA TYR A 152 -0.79 -8.70 9.57
C TYR A 152 -1.43 -8.20 8.29
N ILE A 153 -2.76 -8.30 8.21
CA ILE A 153 -3.52 -8.08 6.99
C ILE A 153 -4.59 -7.05 7.27
N THR A 154 -4.66 -6.02 6.45
CA THR A 154 -5.76 -5.07 6.46
C THR A 154 -6.95 -5.64 5.67
N ASP A 155 -8.11 -5.74 6.31
CA ASP A 155 -9.38 -6.17 5.70
C ASP A 155 -10.28 -4.94 5.57
N GLY A 156 -9.91 -4.05 4.62
CA GLY A 156 -10.36 -2.67 4.58
C GLY A 156 -11.61 -2.43 3.74
N TYR A 157 -11.77 -3.09 2.60
CA TYR A 157 -12.91 -2.81 1.73
C TYR A 157 -14.23 -3.34 2.28
N GLY A 158 -14.19 -4.38 3.08
CA GLY A 158 -15.37 -5.02 3.60
C GLY A 158 -15.62 -4.80 5.09
N ASN A 159 -14.59 -4.96 5.92
CA ASN A 159 -14.75 -5.22 7.35
C ASN A 159 -14.14 -4.19 8.30
N ALA A 160 -13.33 -3.26 7.83
CA ALA A 160 -12.66 -2.23 8.64
C ALA A 160 -11.88 -2.81 9.85
N ARG A 161 -11.07 -3.84 9.61
CA ARG A 161 -10.33 -4.56 10.65
C ARG A 161 -8.92 -4.94 10.21
N ILE A 162 -8.09 -5.29 11.20
CA ILE A 162 -6.77 -5.89 11.03
C ILE A 162 -6.85 -7.34 11.48
N LEU A 163 -6.25 -8.23 10.71
CA LEU A 163 -6.19 -9.67 10.97
C LEU A 163 -4.74 -10.08 11.22
N GLU A 164 -4.52 -10.91 12.25
CA GLU A 164 -3.22 -11.50 12.53
C GLU A 164 -3.25 -13.00 12.24
N TYR A 165 -2.25 -13.46 11.50
CA TYR A 165 -2.07 -14.87 11.12
C TYR A 165 -0.68 -15.36 11.52
N THR A 166 -0.58 -16.66 11.80
CA THR A 166 0.71 -17.37 11.89
C THR A 166 1.35 -17.51 10.51
N PRO A 167 2.68 -17.77 10.42
CA PRO A 167 3.36 -17.99 9.14
C PRO A 167 2.83 -19.18 8.32
N ASP A 168 2.15 -20.12 8.97
CA ASP A 168 1.48 -21.28 8.34
C ASP A 168 0.01 -21.02 8.00
N GLY A 169 -0.45 -19.76 8.07
CA GLY A 169 -1.75 -19.31 7.58
C GLY A 169 -2.92 -19.56 8.53
N LYS A 170 -2.69 -19.77 9.83
CA LYS A 170 -3.76 -19.89 10.82
C LYS A 170 -4.08 -18.52 11.43
N ARG A 171 -5.35 -18.13 11.43
CA ARG A 171 -5.81 -16.89 12.08
C ARG A 171 -5.59 -16.97 13.59
N VAL A 172 -5.00 -15.91 14.15
CA VAL A 172 -4.69 -15.79 15.58
C VAL A 172 -5.68 -14.90 16.27
N LYS A 173 -5.83 -13.67 15.76
CA LYS A 173 -6.76 -12.65 16.30
C LYS A 173 -7.12 -11.61 15.26
N GLN A 174 -7.99 -10.71 15.65
CA GLN A 174 -8.33 -9.49 14.89
C GLN A 174 -8.61 -8.35 15.86
N TRP A 175 -8.48 -7.12 15.34
CA TRP A 175 -8.94 -5.91 16.01
C TRP A 175 -9.45 -4.89 14.99
N GLY A 176 -10.09 -3.83 15.49
CA GLY A 176 -10.71 -2.81 14.66
C GLY A 176 -12.18 -3.09 14.36
N LYS A 177 -12.89 -2.04 14.04
CA LYS A 177 -14.29 -2.00 13.63
C LYS A 177 -14.56 -0.72 12.85
N PRO A 178 -15.67 -0.61 12.12
CA PRO A 178 -16.05 0.64 11.44
C PRO A 178 -16.26 1.80 12.41
N GLY A 179 -15.71 2.98 12.09
CA GLY A 179 -15.88 4.19 12.87
C GLY A 179 -14.74 5.20 12.67
N THR A 180 -14.68 6.21 13.55
CA THR A 180 -13.73 7.33 13.50
C THR A 180 -12.92 7.50 14.78
N GLY A 181 -13.23 6.77 15.85
CA GLY A 181 -12.48 6.77 17.11
C GLY A 181 -11.17 5.99 17.01
N PRO A 182 -10.32 6.01 18.08
CA PRO A 182 -9.11 5.20 18.15
C PRO A 182 -9.38 3.71 17.98
N GLY A 183 -8.69 3.06 17.04
CA GLY A 183 -8.92 1.66 16.69
C GLY A 183 -10.20 1.37 15.92
N GLU A 184 -10.89 2.41 15.47
CA GLU A 184 -12.00 2.31 14.54
C GLU A 184 -11.55 2.79 13.16
N PHE A 185 -11.94 2.12 12.09
CA PHE A 185 -11.44 2.39 10.75
C PHE A 185 -12.54 2.75 9.75
N SER A 186 -12.16 3.57 8.78
CA SER A 186 -12.89 3.75 7.53
C SER A 186 -11.96 3.43 6.35
N LEU A 187 -11.96 2.16 5.95
CA LEU A 187 -11.12 1.61 4.90
C LEU A 187 -9.61 1.62 5.27
N PRO A 188 -9.15 0.76 6.23
CA PRO A 188 -7.73 0.54 6.45
C PRO A 188 -7.10 -0.05 5.18
N HIS A 189 -6.25 0.76 4.51
CA HIS A 189 -5.84 0.49 3.12
C HIS A 189 -4.41 -0.03 2.99
N ALA A 190 -3.50 0.43 3.84
CA ALA A 190 -2.12 -0.02 3.86
C ALA A 190 -1.63 -0.28 5.29
N ILE A 191 -0.65 -1.16 5.45
CA ILE A 191 -0.09 -1.54 6.74
C ILE A 191 1.43 -1.71 6.65
N GLN A 192 2.15 -1.17 7.63
CA GLN A 192 3.59 -1.39 7.80
C GLN A 192 3.89 -1.67 9.28
N ILE A 193 4.98 -2.39 9.54
CA ILE A 193 5.40 -2.74 10.91
C ILE A 193 6.89 -2.47 11.05
N ASP A 194 7.30 -1.77 12.11
CA ASP A 194 8.71 -1.53 12.39
C ASP A 194 9.37 -2.70 13.15
N GLU A 195 10.69 -2.63 13.27
CA GLU A 195 11.48 -3.64 13.98
C GLU A 195 11.16 -3.72 15.49
N LYS A 196 10.55 -2.67 16.05
CA LYS A 196 10.12 -2.62 17.46
C LYS A 196 8.74 -3.22 17.66
N GLY A 197 8.02 -3.52 16.55
CA GLY A 197 6.67 -4.05 16.58
C GLY A 197 5.58 -2.96 16.61
N THR A 198 5.90 -1.72 16.22
CA THR A 198 4.87 -0.70 16.01
C THR A 198 4.19 -0.95 14.67
N VAL A 199 2.88 -1.11 14.68
CA VAL A 199 2.03 -1.30 13.51
C VAL A 199 1.48 0.06 13.07
N TYR A 200 1.73 0.45 11.84
CA TYR A 200 1.21 1.67 11.21
C TYR A 200 0.12 1.29 10.20
N VAL A 201 -1.08 1.82 10.38
CA VAL A 201 -2.23 1.54 9.53
C VAL A 201 -2.71 2.82 8.85
N ALA A 202 -2.75 2.83 7.53
CA ALA A 202 -3.36 3.90 6.75
C ALA A 202 -4.89 3.77 6.81
N ASP A 203 -5.53 4.56 7.64
CA ASP A 203 -6.98 4.66 7.76
C ASP A 203 -7.48 5.68 6.74
N ARG A 204 -7.63 5.20 5.49
CA ARG A 204 -7.68 6.02 4.27
C ARG A 204 -8.81 7.04 4.28
N GLU A 205 -10.04 6.63 4.53
CA GLU A 205 -11.20 7.54 4.47
C GLU A 205 -11.39 8.35 5.77
N ASN A 206 -10.67 8.01 6.85
CA ASN A 206 -10.56 8.85 8.04
C ASN A 206 -9.40 9.85 7.95
N GLY A 207 -8.55 9.77 6.92
CA GLY A 207 -7.47 10.73 6.68
C GLY A 207 -6.41 10.75 7.76
N ARG A 208 -5.99 9.57 8.23
CA ARG A 208 -4.99 9.43 9.29
C ARG A 208 -4.15 8.18 9.12
N ILE A 209 -3.06 8.12 9.87
CA ILE A 209 -2.27 6.90 10.08
C ILE A 209 -2.35 6.59 11.57
N GLU A 210 -2.95 5.47 11.94
CA GLU A 210 -2.98 5.01 13.32
C GLU A 210 -1.81 4.11 13.65
N LYS A 211 -1.35 4.16 14.91
CA LYS A 211 -0.24 3.36 15.45
C LYS A 211 -0.74 2.42 16.53
N PHE A 212 -0.31 1.16 16.46
CA PHE A 212 -0.65 0.11 17.43
C PHE A 212 0.61 -0.67 17.84
N ASP A 213 0.55 -1.35 18.96
CA ASP A 213 1.48 -2.44 19.24
C ASP A 213 1.05 -3.73 18.50
N LEU A 214 1.87 -4.79 18.59
CA LEU A 214 1.56 -6.09 17.98
C LEU A 214 0.31 -6.75 18.60
N ASP A 215 -0.11 -6.31 19.77
CA ASP A 215 -1.33 -6.79 20.42
C ASP A 215 -2.60 -6.05 19.97
N GLY A 216 -2.44 -5.00 19.16
CA GLY A 216 -3.53 -4.18 18.65
C GLY A 216 -3.97 -3.08 19.62
N ASN A 217 -3.17 -2.78 20.64
CA ASN A 217 -3.42 -1.65 21.52
C ASN A 217 -3.04 -0.34 20.82
N PHE A 218 -3.94 0.64 20.85
CA PHE A 218 -3.71 1.95 20.24
C PHE A 218 -2.59 2.71 20.95
N LEU A 219 -1.61 3.20 20.18
CA LEU A 219 -0.47 3.97 20.66
C LEU A 219 -0.54 5.46 20.29
N GLY A 220 -1.33 5.82 19.28
CA GLY A 220 -1.43 7.19 18.80
C GLY A 220 -1.73 7.25 17.31
N GLU A 221 -1.78 8.46 16.76
CA GLU A 221 -2.07 8.67 15.34
C GLU A 221 -1.30 9.85 14.75
N ILE A 222 -1.25 9.91 13.42
CA ILE A 222 -0.87 11.07 12.62
C ILE A 222 -2.17 11.53 11.93
N PRO A 223 -2.85 12.57 12.46
CA PRO A 223 -4.15 13.00 11.96
C PRO A 223 -4.03 14.03 10.83
N HIS A 224 -5.20 14.42 10.30
CA HIS A 224 -5.38 15.49 9.31
C HIS A 224 -4.53 15.29 8.06
N LEU A 225 -4.59 14.10 7.54
CA LEU A 225 -4.05 13.70 6.25
C LEU A 225 -5.21 13.59 5.24
N GLY A 226 -4.96 13.65 3.99
CA GLY A 226 -5.95 13.28 2.97
C GLY A 226 -6.11 11.76 2.90
N ARG A 227 -6.58 11.25 1.77
CA ARG A 227 -6.63 9.80 1.55
C ARG A 227 -5.23 9.24 1.52
N VAL A 228 -4.90 8.43 2.50
CA VAL A 228 -3.62 7.73 2.65
C VAL A 228 -3.71 6.40 1.92
N TYR A 229 -3.14 6.30 0.72
CA TYR A 229 -3.25 5.09 -0.10
C TYR A 229 -2.19 4.04 0.20
N SER A 230 -0.99 4.46 0.52
CA SER A 230 0.16 3.57 0.69
C SER A 230 1.10 4.00 1.79
N LEU A 231 1.81 3.03 2.35
CA LEU A 231 2.84 3.23 3.36
C LEU A 231 4.08 2.44 2.99
N LYS A 232 5.26 3.05 3.21
CA LYS A 232 6.55 2.35 3.20
C LYS A 232 7.42 2.85 4.33
N LEU A 233 7.80 1.94 5.19
CA LEU A 233 8.65 2.22 6.33
C LEU A 233 10.11 1.87 6.04
N VAL A 234 11.01 2.82 6.25
CA VAL A 234 12.45 2.62 6.10
C VAL A 234 13.20 3.42 7.18
N GLY A 235 13.87 2.73 8.10
CA GLY A 235 14.79 3.37 9.05
C GLY A 235 14.17 4.48 9.92
N GLY A 236 12.94 4.29 10.43
CA GLY A 236 12.24 5.29 11.25
C GLY A 236 11.58 6.42 10.44
N VAL A 237 11.58 6.30 9.12
CA VAL A 237 10.91 7.21 8.19
C VAL A 237 9.76 6.49 7.51
N LEU A 238 8.61 7.15 7.42
CA LEU A 238 7.43 6.63 6.74
C LEU A 238 7.18 7.44 5.45
N TRP A 239 7.21 6.75 4.31
CA TRP A 239 6.76 7.29 3.03
C TRP A 239 5.29 6.94 2.81
N SER A 240 4.54 7.85 2.23
CA SER A 240 3.11 7.66 1.93
C SER A 240 2.71 8.32 0.63
N GLY A 241 1.96 7.60 -0.18
CA GLY A 241 1.21 8.16 -1.30
C GLY A 241 -0.15 8.67 -0.83
N MET A 242 -0.46 9.95 -1.09
CA MET A 242 -1.64 10.61 -0.53
C MET A 242 -2.34 11.53 -1.53
N GLN A 243 -3.65 11.69 -1.35
CA GLN A 243 -4.47 12.70 -2.04
C GLN A 243 -5.33 13.49 -1.06
N SER A 244 -5.57 14.76 -1.35
CA SER A 244 -6.48 15.58 -0.56
C SER A 244 -7.94 15.15 -0.77
N PHE A 245 -8.77 15.26 0.26
CA PHE A 245 -10.21 14.94 0.19
C PHE A 245 -11.00 15.85 -0.76
N ASP A 246 -10.59 17.10 -0.92
CA ASP A 246 -11.23 18.08 -1.83
C ASP A 246 -10.89 17.87 -3.30
N ARG A 247 -10.11 16.86 -3.63
CA ARG A 247 -9.74 16.48 -4.99
C ARG A 247 -10.45 15.18 -5.41
N PRO A 248 -10.97 15.11 -6.64
CA PRO A 248 -11.50 13.85 -7.16
C PRO A 248 -10.45 12.75 -7.11
N PRO A 249 -10.82 11.49 -6.87
CA PRO A 249 -9.92 10.36 -7.02
C PRO A 249 -9.22 10.39 -8.39
N GLY A 250 -7.91 10.15 -8.41
CA GLY A 250 -7.10 10.18 -9.62
C GLY A 250 -6.58 11.57 -10.05
N SER A 251 -6.87 12.63 -9.30
CA SER A 251 -6.25 13.94 -9.49
C SER A 251 -4.87 14.02 -8.82
N ALA A 252 -4.21 15.19 -8.90
CA ALA A 252 -2.91 15.41 -8.29
C ALA A 252 -2.85 15.02 -6.80
N GLY A 253 -1.72 14.49 -6.36
CA GLY A 253 -1.43 14.08 -5.00
C GLY A 253 0.03 14.31 -4.65
N TRP A 254 0.49 13.64 -3.61
CA TRP A 254 1.85 13.75 -3.11
C TRP A 254 2.40 12.41 -2.67
N VAL A 255 3.72 12.25 -2.82
CA VAL A 255 4.49 11.31 -2.01
C VAL A 255 5.11 12.09 -0.87
N VAL A 256 4.73 11.75 0.36
CA VAL A 256 5.11 12.49 1.57
C VAL A 256 6.01 11.64 2.45
N LYS A 257 7.02 12.26 3.01
CA LYS A 257 7.98 11.67 3.94
C LYS A 257 7.70 12.16 5.35
N PHE A 258 7.46 11.24 6.28
CA PHE A 258 7.18 11.51 7.68
C PHE A 258 8.28 10.98 8.60
N ASP A 259 8.49 11.65 9.70
CA ASP A 259 9.11 11.09 10.89
C ASP A 259 8.09 10.18 11.60
N CYS A 260 8.41 8.92 11.82
CA CYS A 260 7.49 7.92 12.37
C CYS A 260 7.08 8.22 13.83
N GLU A 261 7.99 8.80 14.60
CA GLU A 261 7.75 9.06 16.02
C GLU A 261 6.82 10.25 16.21
N THR A 262 7.17 11.38 15.60
CA THR A 262 6.49 12.67 15.79
C THR A 262 5.35 12.91 14.80
N GLY A 263 5.27 12.20 13.69
CA GLY A 263 4.33 12.46 12.59
C GLY A 263 4.62 13.75 11.81
N ARG A 264 5.79 14.37 12.02
CA ARG A 264 6.20 15.58 11.31
C ARG A 264 6.52 15.26 9.85
N ILE A 265 6.03 16.09 8.92
CA ILE A 265 6.41 16.01 7.51
C ILE A 265 7.87 16.46 7.37
N LEU A 266 8.71 15.57 6.86
CA LEU A 266 10.12 15.80 6.57
C LEU A 266 10.34 16.36 5.17
N GLY A 267 9.36 16.21 4.29
CA GLY A 267 9.35 16.72 2.94
C GLY A 267 8.33 16.02 2.05
N HIS A 268 8.16 16.55 0.84
CA HIS A 268 7.17 16.05 -0.12
C HIS A 268 7.70 16.06 -1.55
N LEU A 269 6.99 15.32 -2.40
CA LEU A 269 7.13 15.27 -3.85
C LEU A 269 5.74 15.43 -4.46
N ASP A 270 5.59 16.36 -5.41
CA ASP A 270 4.35 16.54 -6.15
C ASP A 270 4.16 15.43 -7.17
N VAL A 271 2.94 14.91 -7.24
CA VAL A 271 2.50 13.98 -8.27
C VAL A 271 1.30 14.63 -8.98
N PRO A 272 1.52 15.34 -10.10
CA PRO A 272 0.47 16.15 -10.76
C PRO A 272 -0.71 15.31 -11.28
N GLU A 273 -0.46 14.05 -11.63
CA GLU A 273 -1.44 13.13 -12.19
C GLU A 273 -1.55 11.84 -11.37
N ALA A 274 -1.84 11.98 -10.07
CA ALA A 274 -1.90 10.85 -9.14
C ALA A 274 -3.11 9.94 -9.42
N ARG A 275 -3.03 9.13 -10.44
CA ARG A 275 -4.01 8.05 -10.71
C ARG A 275 -3.77 6.86 -9.80
N GLY A 276 -4.03 7.04 -8.49
CA GLY A 276 -3.85 6.00 -7.48
C GLY A 276 -2.38 5.84 -7.07
N LEU A 277 -1.99 6.51 -6.02
CA LEU A 277 -0.70 6.31 -5.33
C LEU A 277 -0.79 5.06 -4.45
N HIS A 278 -1.20 3.94 -5.05
CA HIS A 278 -1.60 2.71 -4.35
C HIS A 278 -0.44 2.03 -3.62
N SER A 279 0.77 2.22 -4.10
CA SER A 279 1.97 1.68 -3.47
C SER A 279 3.13 2.67 -3.57
N VAL A 280 3.96 2.69 -2.56
CA VAL A 280 5.21 3.46 -2.53
C VAL A 280 6.33 2.56 -2.01
N GLU A 281 7.49 2.65 -2.66
CA GLU A 281 8.71 1.93 -2.29
C GLU A 281 9.90 2.88 -2.27
N GLN A 282 11.00 2.46 -1.65
CA GLN A 282 12.27 3.17 -1.68
C GLN A 282 13.39 2.22 -2.07
N VAL A 283 14.10 2.54 -3.16
CA VAL A 283 15.28 1.75 -3.56
C VAL A 283 16.46 2.00 -2.61
N ALA A 284 17.48 1.14 -2.67
CA ALA A 284 18.64 1.19 -1.78
C ALA A 284 19.42 2.51 -1.83
N SER A 285 19.39 3.23 -2.96
CA SER A 285 19.96 4.58 -3.08
C SER A 285 19.17 5.68 -2.36
N GLY A 286 17.99 5.36 -1.82
CA GLY A 286 17.12 6.31 -1.10
C GLY A 286 16.05 6.97 -1.96
N GLU A 287 16.00 6.70 -3.24
CA GLU A 287 15.05 7.24 -4.20
C GLU A 287 13.68 6.57 -4.04
N PRO A 288 12.59 7.32 -3.87
CA PRO A 288 11.26 6.71 -3.83
C PRO A 288 10.71 6.44 -5.23
N LEU A 289 9.84 5.42 -5.31
CA LEU A 289 9.01 5.18 -6.49
C LEU A 289 7.58 4.86 -6.04
N THR A 290 6.60 5.21 -6.89
CA THR A 290 5.19 5.00 -6.60
C THR A 290 4.43 4.56 -7.85
N THR A 291 3.29 3.93 -7.66
CA THR A 291 2.39 3.55 -8.77
C THR A 291 1.74 4.77 -9.39
N LEU A 292 1.60 4.76 -10.72
CA LEU A 292 0.97 5.81 -11.51
C LEU A 292 0.18 5.20 -12.70
N GLY A 293 -1.06 4.78 -12.45
CA GLY A 293 -1.85 4.12 -13.49
C GLY A 293 -1.23 2.78 -13.91
N ASN A 294 -0.83 2.64 -15.17
CA ASN A 294 -0.20 1.44 -15.71
C ASN A 294 1.34 1.48 -15.74
N GLU A 295 1.92 2.40 -15.03
CA GLU A 295 3.37 2.61 -14.90
C GLU A 295 3.73 3.02 -13.47
N LEU A 296 5.01 3.21 -13.22
CA LEU A 296 5.55 3.77 -11.98
C LEU A 296 6.12 5.17 -12.22
N LEU A 297 6.12 5.97 -11.19
CA LEU A 297 6.84 7.23 -11.14
C LEU A 297 8.04 7.04 -10.22
N TRP A 298 9.24 7.07 -10.79
CA TRP A 298 10.49 6.96 -10.07
C TRP A 298 11.09 8.34 -9.83
N PHE A 299 11.39 8.67 -8.60
CA PHE A 299 11.97 9.96 -8.24
C PHE A 299 13.49 9.81 -8.10
N LYS A 300 14.23 10.22 -9.12
CA LYS A 300 15.69 10.16 -9.19
C LYS A 300 16.33 11.36 -8.50
N ALA A 301 17.44 11.14 -7.78
CA ALA A 301 18.25 12.22 -7.23
C ALA A 301 18.71 13.19 -8.33
N LYS A 302 18.71 14.50 -8.00
CA LYS A 302 19.18 15.56 -8.92
C LYS A 302 20.70 15.56 -9.04
#